data_c0cc5a0aa6a4bd16fee99e7c0ebdd95c
#
_entry.id   c0cc5a0aa6a4bd16fee99e7c0ebdd95c
#
_cell.length_a   1.000
_cell.length_b   1.000
_cell.length_c   1.000
_cell.angle_alpha   90.00
_cell.angle_beta   90.00
_cell.angle_gamma   90.00
#
_symmetry.space_group_name_H-M   'P 1'
#
loop_
_entity.id
_entity.type
_entity.pdbx_description
1 polymer ?
#
loop_
_entity_poly.entity_id
_entity_poly.type
_entity_poly.pdbx_seq_one_letter_code
_entity_poly.pdbx_strand_id
1 'polypeptide(L)'
;MKILGLSRTALIAGFVGAGASAGFLLGPQFQNADARPITIQAPAGAPVSLADLIEQVSPAVVSVNVVSEREASDLSELERFFDRFRSVPRPDEEEEEDGPTREARSLGSGFFISSDGLIVTNNHVVEGATQIEVVLEDGRELDAELVGADAETDLAVLRVTEGSNFAHVRFGNSSQLRRGDWVVAVGNPFGLGGTATAGIVSAIAKPGDRRRSSTYIDYLQIDAAINRGNSGGPTFDLYGNVVGVNTAIYSPTGGSVGIGFAITSDQAKTVTDMLTKDGKVTRGWLGVTIQDVTDDIADARGLSDSEGAIVADIVSDGPAKKSGIRRGDIIVEVNGTKVTDATTTTRVVGSLLAGSNNTFVVLRNGARVSVPVTVGERPENINASFDPSEDERPDNDAETEEGPLGLTLSSLDAGAREDMDMEADEPGMVIVDLSSDSPLREIGLRPGMVILDVNGQPLTSVETLENEISATKRRGRDNVLMAVRSNARTLFVTVDISNN
;
A
#
# COMPACT_ATOMS: atom_id res chain seq x y z
N MET A 1 -42.13 36.53 44.05
CA MET A 1 -42.81 36.10 45.30
C MET A 1 -41.97 35.02 45.92
N LYS A 2 -41.13 35.37 46.89
CA LYS A 2 -41.20 34.96 48.30
C LYS A 2 -41.00 33.44 48.45
N ILE A 3 -40.14 32.89 49.29
CA ILE A 3 -39.29 33.31 50.41
C ILE A 3 -38.78 32.00 51.03
N LEU A 4 -37.52 32.02 51.50
CA LEU A 4 -36.94 31.43 52.72
C LEU A 4 -37.02 29.88 52.91
N GLY A 5 -36.05 29.18 53.49
CA GLY A 5 -34.91 29.56 54.28
C GLY A 5 -34.69 28.55 55.41
N LEU A 6 -33.44 28.48 55.92
CA LEU A 6 -33.02 27.96 57.22
C LEU A 6 -32.82 26.44 57.40
N SER A 7 -31.60 25.92 57.48
CA SER A 7 -30.66 25.88 58.63
C SER A 7 -31.16 25.15 59.89
N ARG A 8 -30.34 24.14 60.34
CA ARG A 8 -29.80 23.88 61.71
C ARG A 8 -29.32 22.47 61.87
N THR A 9 -28.05 22.29 61.95
CA THR A 9 -27.18 22.00 63.13
C THR A 9 -27.84 21.31 64.34
N ALA A 10 -27.24 20.18 64.78
CA ALA A 10 -26.83 19.74 66.12
C ALA A 10 -26.73 18.23 66.16
N LEU A 11 -25.65 17.64 66.44
CA LEU A 11 -24.82 17.46 67.69
C LEU A 11 -25.24 16.23 68.54
N ILE A 12 -24.27 15.33 68.68
CA ILE A 12 -23.83 14.64 69.92
C ILE A 12 -24.25 13.18 70.20
N ALA A 13 -23.16 12.45 70.47
CA ALA A 13 -22.87 11.37 71.46
C ALA A 13 -23.37 9.96 71.14
N GLY A 14 -22.55 9.02 70.85
CA GLY A 14 -21.65 8.31 71.75
C GLY A 14 -22.33 7.13 72.43
N PHE A 15 -21.94 5.89 72.06
CA PHE A 15 -21.73 4.84 73.06
C PHE A 15 -20.86 3.69 72.49
N VAL A 16 -19.97 3.27 73.33
CA VAL A 16 -18.99 2.19 73.19
C VAL A 16 -19.71 0.85 73.22
N GLY A 17 -19.29 -0.07 72.36
CA GLY A 17 -19.69 -1.49 72.45
C GLY A 17 -18.70 -2.37 71.68
N ALA A 18 -17.83 -3.04 72.39
CA ALA A 18 -16.85 -3.96 71.86
C ALA A 18 -17.53 -5.27 71.37
N GLY A 19 -17.11 -5.75 70.22
CA GLY A 19 -17.48 -7.06 69.71
C GLY A 19 -16.57 -7.46 68.54
N ALA A 20 -15.57 -8.28 68.85
CA ALA A 20 -14.63 -8.81 67.88
C ALA A 20 -15.29 -9.82 66.96
N SER A 21 -15.09 -9.69 65.64
CA SER A 21 -15.03 -10.84 64.74
C SER A 21 -14.20 -10.44 63.50
N ALA A 22 -13.08 -11.12 63.36
CA ALA A 22 -12.16 -10.99 62.24
C ALA A 22 -12.78 -11.51 60.96
N GLY A 23 -12.88 -10.67 59.98
CA GLY A 23 -13.14 -11.01 58.58
C GLY A 23 -12.21 -10.23 57.70
N PHE A 24 -11.02 -10.77 57.41
CA PHE A 24 -10.08 -10.20 56.47
C PHE A 24 -10.64 -10.37 55.05
N LEU A 25 -11.28 -9.35 54.51
CA LEU A 25 -11.50 -9.17 53.07
C LEU A 25 -10.32 -8.37 52.51
N LEU A 26 -9.33 -9.05 51.98
CA LEU A 26 -8.29 -8.46 51.12
C LEU A 26 -8.98 -8.06 49.80
N GLY A 27 -9.48 -6.83 49.76
CA GLY A 27 -9.77 -6.15 48.52
C GLY A 27 -8.45 -5.77 47.81
N PRO A 28 -8.38 -5.78 46.48
CA PRO A 28 -7.19 -5.34 45.78
C PRO A 28 -6.95 -3.87 46.13
N GLN A 29 -5.84 -3.59 46.80
CA GLN A 29 -5.32 -2.26 47.00
C GLN A 29 -4.86 -1.75 45.65
N PHE A 30 -5.72 -0.97 44.96
CA PHE A 30 -5.25 -0.11 43.87
C PHE A 30 -4.31 0.91 44.52
N GLN A 31 -3.01 0.64 44.45
CA GLN A 31 -2.01 1.65 44.70
C GLN A 31 -2.26 2.73 43.66
N ASN A 32 -2.72 3.90 44.09
CA ASN A 32 -2.68 5.11 43.30
C ASN A 32 -1.22 5.31 42.91
N ALA A 33 -0.87 4.98 41.68
CA ALA A 33 0.39 5.36 41.09
C ALA A 33 0.39 6.89 41.12
N ASP A 34 1.21 7.48 41.96
CA ASP A 34 1.44 8.92 41.95
C ASP A 34 1.85 9.33 40.55
N ALA A 35 0.94 9.98 39.83
CA ALA A 35 1.22 10.55 38.54
C ALA A 35 2.22 11.69 38.72
N ARG A 36 3.50 11.35 38.63
CA ARG A 36 4.57 12.33 38.64
C ARG A 36 4.62 13.05 37.32
N PRO A 37 4.72 14.39 37.30
CA PRO A 37 4.94 15.13 36.05
C PRO A 37 6.20 14.59 35.38
N ILE A 38 6.07 14.24 34.09
CA ILE A 38 7.22 13.85 33.26
C ILE A 38 8.03 15.12 33.02
N THR A 39 9.18 15.24 33.69
CA THR A 39 10.11 16.35 33.48
C THR A 39 11.21 15.88 32.54
N ILE A 40 11.22 16.40 31.32
CA ILE A 40 12.27 16.16 30.32
C ILE A 40 13.12 17.42 30.26
N GLN A 41 14.44 17.30 30.48
CA GLN A 41 15.35 18.38 30.14
C GLN A 41 15.45 18.50 28.64
N ALA A 42 15.30 19.71 28.08
CA ALA A 42 15.54 19.94 26.67
C ALA A 42 16.96 19.46 26.30
N PRO A 43 17.11 18.70 25.18
CA PRO A 43 18.43 18.27 24.75
C PRO A 43 19.36 19.48 24.62
N ALA A 44 20.54 19.39 25.22
CA ALA A 44 21.57 20.40 25.02
C ALA A 44 21.96 20.38 23.53
N GLY A 45 21.68 21.46 22.78
CA GLY A 45 22.09 21.60 21.39
C GLY A 45 20.96 21.60 20.35
N ALA A 46 19.70 21.80 20.75
CA ALA A 46 18.67 22.14 19.74
C ALA A 46 19.08 23.44 19.01
N PRO A 47 19.14 23.48 17.66
CA PRO A 47 19.57 24.68 16.96
C PRO A 47 18.58 25.82 17.22
N VAL A 48 19.09 26.98 17.54
CA VAL A 48 18.30 28.20 17.73
C VAL A 48 17.81 28.74 16.41
N SER A 49 18.49 28.38 15.30
CA SER A 49 18.18 28.77 13.93
C SER A 49 18.54 27.63 12.99
N LEU A 50 17.80 27.52 11.88
CA LEU A 50 18.07 26.61 10.76
C LEU A 50 18.70 27.32 9.56
N ALA A 51 19.00 28.65 9.70
CA ALA A 51 19.48 29.48 8.61
C ALA A 51 20.78 28.93 7.99
N ASP A 52 21.75 28.56 8.83
CA ASP A 52 23.05 28.05 8.36
C ASP A 52 22.90 26.72 7.61
N LEU A 53 21.98 25.85 8.03
CA LEU A 53 21.66 24.61 7.33
C LEU A 53 21.06 24.91 5.96
N ILE A 54 20.04 25.76 5.90
CA ILE A 54 19.34 26.13 4.68
C ILE A 54 20.29 26.77 3.68
N GLU A 55 21.12 27.71 4.11
CA GLU A 55 22.13 28.38 3.26
C GLU A 55 23.12 27.38 2.64
N GLN A 56 23.49 26.35 3.38
CA GLN A 56 24.43 25.34 2.89
C GLN A 56 23.81 24.36 1.90
N VAL A 57 22.51 23.99 2.05
CA VAL A 57 21.87 22.97 1.22
C VAL A 57 21.10 23.54 0.03
N SER A 58 20.64 24.80 0.09
CA SER A 58 19.87 25.46 -0.96
C SER A 58 20.54 25.44 -2.33
N PRO A 59 21.87 25.65 -2.47
CA PRO A 59 22.53 25.60 -3.78
C PRO A 59 22.44 24.25 -4.51
N ALA A 60 22.10 23.18 -3.79
CA ALA A 60 21.89 21.87 -4.37
C ALA A 60 20.43 21.63 -4.80
N VAL A 61 19.48 22.52 -4.43
CA VAL A 61 18.05 22.33 -4.69
C VAL A 61 17.64 23.18 -5.89
N VAL A 62 16.97 22.58 -6.85
CA VAL A 62 16.59 23.21 -8.12
C VAL A 62 15.08 23.21 -8.33
N SER A 63 14.60 24.17 -9.15
CA SER A 63 13.28 24.06 -9.78
C SER A 63 13.38 23.11 -10.97
N VAL A 64 12.35 22.28 -11.16
CA VAL A 64 12.21 21.41 -12.33
C VAL A 64 10.98 21.88 -13.10
N ASN A 65 11.23 22.48 -14.27
CA ASN A 65 10.22 22.99 -15.18
C ASN A 65 10.06 21.99 -16.32
N VAL A 66 8.84 21.56 -16.58
CA VAL A 66 8.55 20.55 -17.59
C VAL A 66 7.51 21.06 -18.57
N VAL A 67 7.76 20.87 -19.85
CA VAL A 67 6.78 21.01 -20.91
C VAL A 67 6.36 19.61 -21.33
N SER A 68 5.07 19.33 -21.34
CA SER A 68 4.50 18.08 -21.81
C SER A 68 3.36 18.34 -22.80
N GLU A 69 3.27 17.51 -23.82
CA GLU A 69 2.09 17.48 -24.69
C GLU A 69 1.09 16.51 -24.06
N ARG A 70 -0.02 17.02 -23.54
CA ARG A 70 -1.07 16.19 -22.92
C ARG A 70 -2.40 16.42 -23.61
N GLU A 71 -3.14 15.32 -23.80
CA GLU A 71 -4.56 15.40 -24.11
C GLU A 71 -5.31 15.95 -22.89
N ALA A 72 -6.44 16.62 -23.10
CA ALA A 72 -7.21 17.23 -22.00
C ALA A 72 -7.66 16.19 -20.94
N SER A 73 -7.76 14.91 -21.32
CA SER A 73 -8.05 13.78 -20.43
C SER A 73 -6.93 13.45 -19.43
N ASP A 74 -5.66 13.74 -19.77
CA ASP A 74 -4.49 13.35 -18.95
C ASP A 74 -4.24 14.27 -17.76
N LEU A 75 -4.79 15.51 -17.77
CA LEU A 75 -4.77 16.38 -16.57
C LEU A 75 -5.45 15.72 -15.36
N SER A 76 -6.32 14.75 -15.62
CA SER A 76 -6.99 13.96 -14.60
C SER A 76 -6.04 13.02 -13.82
N GLU A 77 -4.90 12.58 -14.36
CA GLU A 77 -4.02 11.61 -13.67
C GLU A 77 -3.20 12.23 -12.55
N LEU A 78 -2.66 13.42 -12.76
CA LEU A 78 -1.99 14.16 -11.68
C LEU A 78 -2.98 14.56 -10.58
N GLU A 79 -4.20 14.93 -10.95
CA GLU A 79 -5.28 15.18 -10.01
C GLU A 79 -5.70 13.88 -9.31
N ARG A 80 -5.82 12.74 -9.99
CA ARG A 80 -6.08 11.43 -9.42
C ARG A 80 -4.98 10.98 -8.46
N PHE A 81 -3.70 11.29 -8.74
CA PHE A 81 -2.62 11.02 -7.80
C PHE A 81 -2.82 11.77 -6.48
N PHE A 82 -3.15 13.06 -6.54
CA PHE A 82 -3.46 13.84 -5.34
C PHE A 82 -4.81 13.46 -4.72
N ASP A 83 -5.79 13.01 -5.50
CA ASP A 83 -7.09 12.59 -5.02
C ASP A 83 -7.04 11.28 -4.22
N ARG A 84 -6.06 10.39 -4.43
CA ARG A 84 -5.82 9.22 -3.55
C ARG A 84 -5.62 9.61 -2.09
N PHE A 85 -5.18 10.84 -1.84
CA PHE A 85 -4.95 11.37 -0.50
C PHE A 85 -6.07 12.33 -0.04
N ARG A 86 -7.12 12.51 -0.84
CA ARG A 86 -8.31 13.29 -0.49
C ARG A 86 -9.36 12.45 0.22
N SER A 87 -9.92 13.00 1.30
CA SER A 87 -10.99 12.35 2.07
C SER A 87 -12.40 12.62 1.55
N VAL A 88 -12.58 13.45 0.53
CA VAL A 88 -13.89 13.88 0.02
C VAL A 88 -13.96 13.67 -1.49
N PRO A 89 -14.96 12.93 -2.00
CA PRO A 89 -15.19 12.79 -3.44
C PRO A 89 -15.55 14.15 -4.05
N ARG A 90 -15.03 14.43 -5.25
CA ARG A 90 -15.45 15.57 -6.05
C ARG A 90 -16.89 15.32 -6.55
N PRO A 91 -17.76 16.34 -6.66
CA PRO A 91 -18.99 16.21 -7.44
C PRO A 91 -18.62 15.98 -8.90
N ASP A 92 -19.31 15.08 -9.56
CA ASP A 92 -19.13 14.71 -10.96
C ASP A 92 -19.12 16.00 -11.83
N GLU A 93 -17.95 16.39 -12.32
CA GLU A 93 -17.84 17.34 -13.44
C GLU A 93 -17.96 16.51 -14.71
N GLU A 94 -18.91 16.86 -15.57
CA GLU A 94 -19.19 16.20 -16.85
C GLU A 94 -17.89 16.11 -17.69
N GLU A 95 -17.58 14.91 -18.15
CA GLU A 95 -16.44 14.63 -19.04
C GLU A 95 -16.65 15.40 -20.36
N GLU A 96 -15.86 16.45 -20.60
CA GLU A 96 -15.77 17.06 -21.92
C GLU A 96 -14.91 16.17 -22.83
N GLU A 97 -15.55 15.52 -23.78
CA GLU A 97 -14.92 14.71 -24.84
C GLU A 97 -13.99 15.58 -25.73
N ASP A 98 -12.85 14.98 -26.11
CA ASP A 98 -11.95 15.32 -27.21
C ASP A 98 -11.63 16.84 -27.41
N GLY A 99 -10.67 17.35 -26.66
CA GLY A 99 -10.04 18.64 -26.92
C GLY A 99 -8.66 18.47 -27.60
N PRO A 100 -8.19 19.47 -28.39
CA PRO A 100 -6.88 19.41 -29.01
C PRO A 100 -5.77 19.34 -27.95
N THR A 101 -4.71 18.59 -28.25
CA THR A 101 -3.46 18.51 -27.48
C THR A 101 -3.02 19.91 -27.06
N ARG A 102 -2.84 20.13 -25.76
CA ARG A 102 -2.38 21.41 -25.20
C ARG A 102 -1.03 21.22 -24.55
N GLU A 103 -0.13 22.19 -24.75
CA GLU A 103 1.09 22.26 -23.95
C GLU A 103 0.71 22.48 -22.48
N ALA A 104 1.00 21.48 -21.66
CA ALA A 104 0.90 21.57 -20.20
C ALA A 104 2.28 21.87 -19.62
N ARG A 105 2.33 22.77 -18.63
CA ARG A 105 3.56 23.05 -17.88
C ARG A 105 3.42 22.51 -16.47
N SER A 106 4.31 21.60 -16.09
CA SER A 106 4.44 21.10 -14.73
C SER A 106 5.61 21.78 -14.04
N LEU A 107 5.47 22.00 -12.73
CA LEU A 107 6.48 22.63 -11.91
C LEU A 107 6.69 21.82 -10.65
N GLY A 108 7.94 21.44 -10.39
CA GLY A 108 8.37 20.73 -9.20
C GLY A 108 9.72 21.22 -8.72
N SER A 109 10.28 20.45 -7.82
CA SER A 109 11.63 20.61 -7.30
C SER A 109 12.46 19.36 -7.57
N GLY A 110 13.78 19.51 -7.48
CA GLY A 110 14.73 18.41 -7.49
C GLY A 110 15.97 18.81 -6.69
N PHE A 111 16.91 17.90 -6.59
CA PHE A 111 18.19 18.20 -5.95
C PHE A 111 19.32 17.40 -6.56
N PHE A 112 20.49 18.03 -6.66
CA PHE A 112 21.71 17.41 -7.13
C PHE A 112 22.22 16.39 -6.11
N ILE A 113 22.55 15.20 -6.61
CA ILE A 113 23.17 14.11 -5.84
C ILE A 113 24.63 13.87 -6.23
N SER A 114 25.11 14.53 -7.28
CA SER A 114 26.47 14.42 -7.76
C SER A 114 26.97 15.75 -8.37
N SER A 115 28.27 15.94 -8.36
CA SER A 115 28.93 17.12 -8.93
C SER A 115 28.91 17.15 -10.47
N ASP A 116 28.60 16.05 -11.12
CA ASP A 116 28.50 15.88 -12.57
C ASP A 116 27.07 16.07 -13.11
N GLY A 117 26.13 16.49 -12.24
CA GLY A 117 24.80 16.96 -12.66
C GLY A 117 23.68 15.95 -12.60
N LEU A 118 23.80 14.88 -11.81
CA LEU A 118 22.65 14.01 -11.51
C LEU A 118 21.70 14.69 -10.52
N ILE A 119 20.41 14.66 -10.84
CA ILE A 119 19.33 15.26 -10.05
C ILE A 119 18.28 14.18 -9.76
N VAL A 120 17.77 14.18 -8.53
CA VAL A 120 16.60 13.38 -8.12
C VAL A 120 15.39 14.29 -8.06
N THR A 121 14.25 13.78 -8.56
CA THR A 121 12.94 14.41 -8.48
C THR A 121 11.85 13.32 -8.39
N ASN A 122 10.56 13.70 -8.41
CA ASN A 122 9.47 12.73 -8.52
C ASN A 122 9.17 12.36 -9.98
N ASN A 123 8.66 11.14 -10.19
CA ASN A 123 8.20 10.69 -11.51
C ASN A 123 7.06 11.56 -12.02
N HIS A 124 6.04 11.84 -11.18
CA HIS A 124 4.88 12.64 -11.57
C HIS A 124 5.23 14.07 -12.01
N VAL A 125 6.41 14.59 -11.63
CA VAL A 125 6.90 15.92 -12.10
C VAL A 125 7.33 15.86 -13.55
N VAL A 126 7.94 14.76 -13.99
CA VAL A 126 8.57 14.61 -15.32
C VAL A 126 7.81 13.68 -16.27
N GLU A 127 6.68 13.14 -15.84
CA GLU A 127 5.86 12.22 -16.64
C GLU A 127 5.33 12.91 -17.90
N GLY A 128 5.52 12.25 -19.05
CA GLY A 128 5.13 12.76 -20.36
C GLY A 128 5.95 14.00 -20.83
N ALA A 129 7.09 14.27 -20.20
CA ALA A 129 7.94 15.41 -20.54
C ALA A 129 8.45 15.34 -21.98
N THR A 130 8.25 16.40 -22.75
CA THR A 130 8.90 16.63 -24.05
C THR A 130 10.13 17.51 -23.90
N GLN A 131 10.17 18.37 -22.89
CA GLN A 131 11.31 19.20 -22.52
C GLN A 131 11.40 19.32 -21.01
N ILE A 132 12.61 19.22 -20.46
CA ILE A 132 12.91 19.39 -19.04
C ILE A 132 13.98 20.46 -18.91
N GLU A 133 13.69 21.47 -18.11
CA GLU A 133 14.60 22.56 -17.76
C GLU A 133 14.74 22.61 -16.23
N VAL A 134 15.94 22.81 -15.74
CA VAL A 134 16.19 23.00 -14.31
C VAL A 134 16.71 24.41 -14.06
N VAL A 135 16.13 25.08 -13.05
CA VAL A 135 16.55 26.42 -12.65
C VAL A 135 17.26 26.31 -11.29
N LEU A 136 18.52 26.78 -11.27
CA LEU A 136 19.36 26.80 -10.09
C LEU A 136 18.96 27.95 -9.15
N GLU A 137 19.47 27.92 -7.91
CA GLU A 137 19.24 28.99 -6.93
C GLU A 137 19.74 30.38 -7.42
N ASP A 138 20.81 30.38 -8.20
CA ASP A 138 21.40 31.61 -8.78
C ASP A 138 20.70 32.14 -10.05
N GLY A 139 19.59 31.45 -10.44
CA GLY A 139 18.77 31.82 -11.59
C GLY A 139 19.28 31.30 -12.95
N ARG A 140 20.35 30.49 -12.98
CA ARG A 140 20.78 29.82 -14.22
C ARG A 140 19.78 28.76 -14.62
N GLU A 141 19.41 28.71 -15.87
CA GLU A 141 18.56 27.73 -16.51
C GLU A 141 19.42 26.74 -17.28
N LEU A 142 19.20 25.46 -17.10
CA LEU A 142 19.97 24.39 -17.74
C LEU A 142 18.99 23.35 -18.29
N ASP A 143 19.24 22.88 -19.52
CA ASP A 143 18.52 21.76 -20.07
C ASP A 143 18.90 20.47 -19.35
N ALA A 144 17.92 19.59 -19.14
CA ALA A 144 18.12 18.29 -18.50
C ALA A 144 17.45 17.16 -19.29
N GLU A 145 18.05 15.99 -19.24
CA GLU A 145 17.55 14.78 -19.86
C GLU A 145 17.10 13.78 -18.78
N LEU A 146 16.04 13.03 -19.08
CA LEU A 146 15.57 11.94 -18.22
C LEU A 146 16.52 10.75 -18.34
N VAL A 147 17.19 10.39 -17.24
CA VAL A 147 18.01 9.17 -17.15
C VAL A 147 17.14 7.94 -16.95
N GLY A 148 16.12 8.06 -16.13
CA GLY A 148 15.13 7.02 -15.88
C GLY A 148 14.11 7.46 -14.86
N ALA A 149 12.96 6.79 -14.87
CA ALA A 149 11.86 7.05 -13.94
C ALA A 149 11.21 5.74 -13.49
N ASP A 150 10.58 5.78 -12.34
CA ASP A 150 9.85 4.66 -11.73
C ASP A 150 8.54 5.16 -11.14
N ALA A 151 7.44 4.89 -11.83
CA ALA A 151 6.10 5.30 -11.43
C ALA A 151 5.64 4.64 -10.12
N GLU A 152 6.10 3.41 -9.84
CA GLU A 152 5.69 2.65 -8.65
C GLU A 152 6.25 3.25 -7.35
N THR A 153 7.43 3.86 -7.40
CA THR A 153 8.04 4.59 -6.26
C THR A 153 7.95 6.10 -6.39
N ASP A 154 7.38 6.60 -7.49
CA ASP A 154 7.29 8.03 -7.78
C ASP A 154 8.64 8.75 -7.74
N LEU A 155 9.69 8.15 -8.30
CA LEU A 155 11.03 8.70 -8.37
C LEU A 155 11.53 8.79 -9.81
N ALA A 156 12.31 9.83 -10.09
CA ALA A 156 13.01 10.01 -11.36
C ALA A 156 14.41 10.57 -11.15
N VAL A 157 15.31 10.26 -12.09
CA VAL A 157 16.66 10.77 -12.16
C VAL A 157 16.83 11.54 -13.46
N LEU A 158 17.31 12.78 -13.35
CA LEU A 158 17.64 13.64 -14.45
C LEU A 158 19.16 13.84 -14.51
N ARG A 159 19.65 14.25 -15.68
CA ARG A 159 21.02 14.70 -15.88
C ARG A 159 21.02 16.03 -16.64
N VAL A 160 21.66 17.03 -16.09
CA VAL A 160 21.88 18.28 -16.83
C VAL A 160 22.86 18.04 -17.97
N THR A 161 22.61 18.67 -19.13
CA THR A 161 23.38 18.44 -20.35
C THR A 161 24.67 19.26 -20.39
N GLU A 162 24.72 20.34 -19.60
CA GLU A 162 25.85 21.27 -19.57
C GLU A 162 26.26 21.65 -18.15
N GLY A 163 27.54 21.92 -17.98
CA GLY A 163 28.12 22.34 -16.71
C GLY A 163 28.73 21.19 -15.89
N SER A 164 29.38 21.55 -14.82
CA SER A 164 30.03 20.64 -13.89
C SER A 164 30.31 21.36 -12.56
N ASN A 165 30.72 20.58 -11.56
CA ASN A 165 31.03 21.05 -10.21
C ASN A 165 29.82 21.65 -9.48
N PHE A 166 28.67 21.01 -9.66
CA PHE A 166 27.45 21.39 -8.97
C PHE A 166 27.53 21.11 -7.46
N ALA A 167 27.00 22.04 -6.65
CA ALA A 167 26.73 21.76 -5.26
C ALA A 167 25.74 20.58 -5.18
N HIS A 168 26.03 19.60 -4.35
CA HIS A 168 25.20 18.39 -4.24
C HIS A 168 25.12 17.91 -2.81
N VAL A 169 24.06 17.18 -2.51
CA VAL A 169 23.77 16.63 -1.19
C VAL A 169 23.85 15.10 -1.18
N ARG A 170 23.87 14.50 0.01
CA ARG A 170 23.99 13.06 0.17
C ARG A 170 22.75 12.50 0.84
N PHE A 171 22.40 11.28 0.46
CA PHE A 171 21.40 10.52 1.19
C PHE A 171 21.91 10.16 2.58
N GLY A 172 21.08 10.42 3.59
CA GLY A 172 21.23 9.96 4.96
C GLY A 172 20.62 8.57 5.14
N ASN A 173 20.49 8.16 6.40
CA ASN A 173 19.91 6.87 6.77
C ASN A 173 18.54 7.10 7.41
N SER A 174 17.46 6.90 6.66
CA SER A 174 16.09 7.08 7.15
C SER A 174 15.65 6.02 8.16
N SER A 175 16.31 4.85 8.20
CA SER A 175 15.99 3.80 9.16
C SER A 175 16.39 4.15 10.60
N GLN A 176 17.27 5.15 10.80
CA GLN A 176 17.66 5.65 12.10
C GLN A 176 16.78 6.77 12.65
N LEU A 177 15.89 7.31 11.83
CA LEU A 177 14.96 8.36 12.25
C LEU A 177 13.97 7.84 13.29
N ARG A 178 13.58 8.75 14.19
CA ARG A 178 12.57 8.50 15.21
C ARG A 178 11.47 9.54 15.11
N ARG A 179 10.29 9.19 15.54
CA ARG A 179 9.23 10.17 15.73
C ARG A 179 9.70 11.28 16.67
N GLY A 180 9.53 12.52 16.24
CA GLY A 180 9.96 13.71 16.98
C GLY A 180 11.31 14.26 16.54
N ASP A 181 12.08 13.58 15.70
CA ASP A 181 13.32 14.12 15.13
C ASP A 181 12.98 15.28 14.19
N TRP A 182 13.75 16.36 14.27
CA TRP A 182 13.58 17.54 13.41
C TRP A 182 13.93 17.23 11.95
N VAL A 183 13.13 17.80 11.05
CA VAL A 183 13.35 17.74 9.61
C VAL A 183 13.10 19.09 8.96
N VAL A 184 13.79 19.37 7.85
CA VAL A 184 13.64 20.56 7.03
C VAL A 184 13.34 20.14 5.60
N ALA A 185 12.13 20.44 5.13
CA ALA A 185 11.76 20.22 3.74
C ALA A 185 12.12 21.47 2.92
N VAL A 186 12.85 21.27 1.83
CA VAL A 186 13.28 22.33 0.94
C VAL A 186 12.74 22.07 -0.46
N GLY A 187 12.30 23.11 -1.14
CA GLY A 187 11.93 23.11 -2.54
C GLY A 187 12.33 24.42 -3.17
N ASN A 188 12.29 24.48 -4.48
CA ASN A 188 12.53 25.72 -5.24
C ASN A 188 11.39 25.96 -6.24
N PRO A 189 10.13 26.10 -5.76
CA PRO A 189 9.01 26.40 -6.64
C PRO A 189 9.27 27.73 -7.32
N PHE A 190 9.20 27.76 -8.64
CA PHE A 190 9.35 28.97 -9.47
C PHE A 190 10.79 29.51 -9.64
N GLY A 191 11.84 28.85 -9.14
CA GLY A 191 13.22 29.37 -9.28
C GLY A 191 13.48 30.69 -8.56
N LEU A 192 12.67 31.02 -7.53
CA LEU A 192 12.71 32.34 -6.86
C LEU A 192 13.57 32.35 -5.56
N GLY A 193 14.52 31.40 -5.43
CA GLY A 193 15.44 31.40 -4.30
C GLY A 193 15.07 30.43 -3.19
N GLY A 194 14.24 29.44 -3.49
CA GLY A 194 13.96 28.34 -2.58
C GLY A 194 12.91 28.63 -1.49
N THR A 195 12.25 27.60 -1.04
CA THR A 195 11.31 27.62 0.09
C THR A 195 11.72 26.53 1.07
N ALA A 196 11.95 26.88 2.33
CA ALA A 196 12.25 25.93 3.39
C ALA A 196 11.14 25.94 4.45
N THR A 197 10.71 24.76 4.84
CA THR A 197 9.76 24.56 5.94
C THR A 197 10.34 23.55 6.94
N ALA A 198 10.14 23.82 8.22
CA ALA A 198 10.64 22.94 9.28
C ALA A 198 9.50 22.26 10.02
N GLY A 199 9.76 21.06 10.47
CA GLY A 199 8.84 20.26 11.25
C GLY A 199 9.54 19.07 11.88
N ILE A 200 8.78 18.05 12.22
CA ILE A 200 9.30 16.82 12.81
C ILE A 200 8.83 15.58 12.03
N VAL A 201 9.50 14.49 12.22
CA VAL A 201 8.99 13.17 11.86
C VAL A 201 7.76 12.86 12.69
N SER A 202 6.59 12.86 12.09
CA SER A 202 5.31 12.57 12.73
C SER A 202 5.05 11.07 12.83
N ALA A 203 5.40 10.32 11.78
CA ALA A 203 5.32 8.85 11.74
C ALA A 203 6.26 8.29 10.69
N ILE A 204 6.65 7.04 10.88
CA ILE A 204 7.41 6.25 9.90
C ILE A 204 6.52 5.08 9.52
N ALA A 205 6.18 4.96 8.24
CA ALA A 205 5.42 3.82 7.77
C ALA A 205 6.28 2.56 7.93
N LYS A 206 5.70 1.54 8.58
CA LYS A 206 6.33 0.22 8.63
C LYS A 206 5.87 -0.59 7.42
N PRO A 207 6.70 -1.49 6.90
CA PRO A 207 6.24 -2.46 5.92
C PRO A 207 4.95 -3.15 6.39
N GLY A 208 3.91 -3.15 5.54
CA GLY A 208 2.59 -3.70 5.91
C GLY A 208 1.59 -2.71 6.55
N ASP A 209 1.98 -1.47 6.85
CA ASP A 209 1.03 -0.44 7.33
C ASP A 209 0.21 0.12 6.17
N ARG A 210 -0.90 -0.54 5.83
CA ARG A 210 -1.80 -0.21 4.71
C ARG A 210 -2.35 1.21 4.72
N ARG A 211 -2.36 1.88 5.86
CA ARG A 211 -2.89 3.24 5.99
C ARG A 211 -1.87 4.30 5.62
N ARG A 212 -0.57 3.94 5.52
CA ARG A 212 0.54 4.88 5.40
C ARG A 212 1.57 4.53 4.34
N SER A 213 1.40 3.42 3.62
CA SER A 213 2.31 3.00 2.58
C SER A 213 1.54 2.57 1.34
N SER A 214 2.07 2.88 0.16
CA SER A 214 1.66 2.21 -1.07
C SER A 214 2.30 0.82 -1.14
N THR A 215 1.98 0.06 -2.17
CA THR A 215 2.60 -1.26 -2.34
C THR A 215 4.12 -1.21 -2.35
N TYR A 216 4.71 -0.18 -2.97
CA TYR A 216 6.16 -0.08 -3.15
C TYR A 216 6.82 1.12 -2.46
N ILE A 217 6.07 2.02 -1.82
CA ILE A 217 6.64 3.22 -1.19
C ILE A 217 6.53 3.15 0.33
N ASP A 218 7.67 3.33 0.99
CA ASP A 218 7.73 3.57 2.43
C ASP A 218 7.75 5.07 2.69
N TYR A 219 6.66 5.57 3.28
CA TYR A 219 6.51 6.99 3.54
C TYR A 219 7.03 7.38 4.92
N LEU A 220 7.80 8.47 4.93
CA LEU A 220 8.08 9.27 6.10
C LEU A 220 6.99 10.33 6.21
N GLN A 221 6.16 10.29 7.24
CA GLN A 221 5.17 11.34 7.52
C GLN A 221 5.85 12.46 8.30
N ILE A 222 5.70 13.69 7.80
CA ILE A 222 6.26 14.89 8.43
C ILE A 222 5.16 15.97 8.59
N ASP A 223 5.32 16.86 9.54
CA ASP A 223 4.45 18.03 9.72
C ASP A 223 5.04 19.33 9.13
N ALA A 224 6.29 19.28 8.62
CA ALA A 224 6.81 20.33 7.77
C ALA A 224 5.86 20.59 6.59
N ALA A 225 5.52 21.83 6.34
CA ALA A 225 4.52 22.17 5.34
C ALA A 225 5.02 21.85 3.92
N ILE A 226 4.40 20.88 3.28
CA ILE A 226 4.59 20.56 1.86
C ILE A 226 3.44 21.19 1.08
N ASN A 227 3.75 21.88 0.00
CA ASN A 227 2.79 22.49 -0.93
C ASN A 227 3.21 22.19 -2.37
N ARG A 228 2.34 22.51 -3.34
CA ARG A 228 2.66 22.42 -4.78
C ARG A 228 3.98 23.12 -5.09
N GLY A 229 4.87 22.45 -5.81
CA GLY A 229 6.21 22.92 -6.14
C GLY A 229 7.32 22.38 -5.21
N ASN A 230 7.03 21.92 -3.99
CA ASN A 230 8.02 21.24 -3.15
C ASN A 230 8.19 19.76 -3.49
N SER A 231 7.28 19.17 -4.30
CA SER A 231 7.38 17.78 -4.76
C SER A 231 8.67 17.54 -5.53
N GLY A 232 9.37 16.46 -5.24
CA GLY A 232 10.69 16.13 -5.78
C GLY A 232 11.85 16.77 -5.03
N GLY A 233 11.59 17.79 -4.20
CA GLY A 233 12.60 18.40 -3.33
C GLY A 233 12.98 17.51 -2.15
N PRO A 234 14.14 17.78 -1.51
CA PRO A 234 14.63 16.98 -0.39
C PRO A 234 14.00 17.39 0.95
N THR A 235 13.86 16.40 1.81
CA THR A 235 13.71 16.58 3.26
C THR A 235 15.05 16.25 3.93
N PHE A 236 15.59 17.17 4.69
CA PHE A 236 16.88 17.06 5.39
C PHE A 236 16.73 16.75 6.88
N ASP A 237 17.71 16.06 7.43
CA ASP A 237 17.99 16.09 8.87
C ASP A 237 18.72 17.38 9.26
N LEU A 238 19.01 17.58 10.56
CA LEU A 238 19.73 18.75 11.05
C LEU A 238 21.22 18.77 10.65
N TYR A 239 21.72 17.73 10.02
CA TYR A 239 23.12 17.61 9.58
C TYR A 239 23.27 17.82 8.06
N GLY A 240 22.18 18.13 7.35
CA GLY A 240 22.16 18.35 5.91
C GLY A 240 22.16 17.09 5.07
N ASN A 241 21.87 15.93 5.67
CA ASN A 241 21.66 14.71 4.91
C ASN A 241 20.20 14.62 4.45
N VAL A 242 19.96 14.16 3.22
CA VAL A 242 18.63 13.91 2.70
C VAL A 242 18.07 12.66 3.36
N VAL A 243 17.00 12.80 4.14
CA VAL A 243 16.30 11.70 4.80
C VAL A 243 14.99 11.32 4.11
N GLY A 244 14.55 12.12 3.13
CA GLY A 244 13.39 11.81 2.30
C GLY A 244 13.29 12.68 1.06
N VAL A 245 12.46 12.26 0.10
CA VAL A 245 12.07 13.03 -1.10
C VAL A 245 10.61 13.42 -0.95
N ASN A 246 10.32 14.71 -0.92
CA ASN A 246 8.95 15.23 -0.78
C ASN A 246 8.10 14.75 -1.94
N THR A 247 6.92 14.19 -1.69
CA THR A 247 6.10 13.65 -2.78
C THR A 247 4.63 14.05 -2.67
N ALA A 248 3.99 13.89 -1.53
CA ALA A 248 2.55 14.05 -1.39
C ALA A 248 2.14 14.75 -0.09
N ILE A 249 0.90 15.23 -0.06
CA ILE A 249 0.22 15.71 1.15
C ILE A 249 -1.12 15.02 1.30
N TYR A 250 -1.55 14.80 2.54
CA TYR A 250 -2.95 14.58 2.81
C TYR A 250 -3.63 15.94 3.04
N SER A 251 -4.61 16.27 2.19
CA SER A 251 -5.26 17.58 2.28
C SER A 251 -6.72 17.54 1.81
N PRO A 252 -7.68 17.93 2.66
CA PRO A 252 -9.06 18.13 2.24
C PRO A 252 -9.28 19.37 1.37
N THR A 253 -8.34 20.34 1.42
CA THR A 253 -8.50 21.67 0.81
C THR A 253 -7.49 21.97 -0.30
N GLY A 254 -6.53 21.06 -0.55
CA GLY A 254 -5.44 21.25 -1.50
C GLY A 254 -4.20 21.97 -0.96
N GLY A 255 -4.24 22.55 0.26
CA GLY A 255 -3.11 23.14 0.95
C GLY A 255 -2.60 22.27 2.10
N SER A 256 -1.40 22.55 2.61
CA SER A 256 -0.84 21.81 3.73
C SER A 256 -1.68 21.96 5.01
N VAL A 257 -2.00 20.84 5.64
CA VAL A 257 -2.67 20.76 6.94
C VAL A 257 -1.78 20.10 8.01
N GLY A 258 -0.44 20.09 7.77
CA GLY A 258 0.53 19.45 8.68
C GLY A 258 0.63 17.93 8.50
N ILE A 259 0.20 17.39 7.36
CA ILE A 259 0.35 15.97 7.01
C ILE A 259 1.01 15.90 5.65
N GLY A 260 2.34 15.90 5.65
CA GLY A 260 3.18 15.72 4.48
C GLY A 260 3.79 14.32 4.44
N PHE A 261 4.12 13.85 3.25
CA PHE A 261 4.76 12.56 3.01
C PHE A 261 6.02 12.75 2.16
N ALA A 262 7.09 12.10 2.59
CA ALA A 262 8.32 11.98 1.82
C ALA A 262 8.66 10.49 1.64
N ILE A 263 9.21 10.14 0.47
CA ILE A 263 9.78 8.81 0.19
C ILE A 263 11.06 8.70 1.03
N THR A 264 11.23 7.61 1.78
CA THR A 264 12.40 7.43 2.64
C THR A 264 13.71 7.46 1.86
N SER A 265 14.78 8.02 2.44
CA SER A 265 16.07 8.12 1.76
C SER A 265 16.71 6.77 1.45
N ASP A 266 16.51 5.75 2.29
CA ASP A 266 17.04 4.41 2.03
C ASP A 266 16.42 3.81 0.76
N GLN A 267 15.11 4.03 0.56
CA GLN A 267 14.41 3.63 -0.66
C GLN A 267 14.83 4.49 -1.85
N ALA A 268 14.83 5.82 -1.68
CA ALA A 268 15.20 6.75 -2.74
C ALA A 268 16.61 6.46 -3.28
N LYS A 269 17.57 6.19 -2.39
CA LYS A 269 18.93 5.81 -2.78
C LYS A 269 18.95 4.53 -3.62
N THR A 270 18.26 3.48 -3.17
CA THR A 270 18.21 2.19 -3.87
C THR A 270 17.65 2.34 -5.28
N VAL A 271 16.53 3.05 -5.41
CA VAL A 271 15.86 3.30 -6.71
C VAL A 271 16.75 4.19 -7.61
N THR A 272 17.29 5.26 -7.06
CA THR A 272 18.19 6.18 -7.79
C THR A 272 19.44 5.47 -8.33
N ASP A 273 20.04 4.58 -7.54
CA ASP A 273 21.20 3.79 -7.98
C ASP A 273 20.84 2.88 -9.18
N MET A 274 19.64 2.25 -9.17
CA MET A 274 19.14 1.44 -10.30
C MET A 274 18.87 2.30 -11.52
N LEU A 275 18.12 3.42 -11.36
CA LEU A 275 17.81 4.32 -12.46
C LEU A 275 19.07 4.91 -13.10
N THR A 276 20.06 5.29 -12.30
CA THR A 276 21.33 5.83 -12.80
C THR A 276 22.14 4.80 -13.60
N LYS A 277 22.12 3.53 -13.17
CA LYS A 277 22.89 2.47 -13.77
C LYS A 277 22.22 1.86 -14.99
N ASP A 278 20.93 1.54 -14.86
CA ASP A 278 20.22 0.66 -15.80
C ASP A 278 19.08 1.41 -16.55
N GLY A 279 18.81 2.68 -16.21
CA GLY A 279 17.73 3.50 -16.76
C GLY A 279 16.32 3.10 -16.28
N LYS A 280 16.21 1.98 -15.57
CA LYS A 280 14.93 1.43 -15.07
C LYS A 280 15.11 0.69 -13.76
N VAL A 281 13.99 0.52 -13.05
CA VAL A 281 13.93 -0.32 -11.84
C VAL A 281 13.46 -1.71 -12.21
N THR A 282 14.32 -2.69 -12.01
CA THR A 282 13.98 -4.11 -12.24
C THR A 282 13.46 -4.73 -10.94
N ARG A 283 12.25 -5.27 -10.97
CA ARG A 283 11.61 -5.94 -9.83
C ARG A 283 11.53 -7.43 -10.04
N GLY A 284 11.77 -8.18 -8.97
CA GLY A 284 11.49 -9.61 -8.95
C GLY A 284 10.00 -9.87 -9.13
N TRP A 285 9.69 -10.96 -9.83
CA TRP A 285 8.33 -11.37 -10.13
C TRP A 285 8.13 -12.85 -9.89
N LEU A 286 7.05 -13.18 -9.21
CA LEU A 286 6.67 -14.57 -8.90
C LEU A 286 5.65 -15.13 -9.88
N GLY A 287 4.82 -14.30 -10.49
CA GLY A 287 3.75 -14.71 -11.39
C GLY A 287 2.56 -15.32 -10.66
N VAL A 288 2.10 -14.65 -9.62
CA VAL A 288 0.92 -15.03 -8.84
C VAL A 288 0.03 -13.83 -8.56
N THR A 289 -1.28 -14.07 -8.43
CA THR A 289 -2.21 -13.18 -7.75
C THR A 289 -2.31 -13.63 -6.31
N ILE A 290 -2.21 -12.70 -5.37
CA ILE A 290 -2.23 -12.98 -3.93
C ILE A 290 -3.26 -12.13 -3.21
N GLN A 291 -3.81 -12.66 -2.12
CA GLN A 291 -4.72 -11.97 -1.21
C GLN A 291 -4.21 -12.09 0.22
N ASP A 292 -4.65 -11.17 1.08
CA ASP A 292 -4.39 -11.32 2.51
C ASP A 292 -5.14 -12.50 3.09
N VAL A 293 -4.52 -13.15 4.06
CA VAL A 293 -5.21 -14.12 4.89
C VAL A 293 -6.04 -13.36 5.91
N THR A 294 -7.37 -13.32 5.73
CA THR A 294 -8.30 -12.77 6.74
C THR A 294 -8.54 -13.79 7.86
N ASP A 295 -9.14 -13.34 8.97
CA ASP A 295 -9.47 -14.25 10.09
C ASP A 295 -10.42 -15.37 9.62
N ASP A 296 -11.37 -15.08 8.72
CA ASP A 296 -12.29 -16.08 8.15
C ASP A 296 -11.56 -17.08 7.24
N ILE A 297 -10.58 -16.63 6.46
CA ILE A 297 -9.72 -17.53 5.65
C ILE A 297 -8.87 -18.40 6.56
N ALA A 298 -8.33 -17.83 7.65
CA ALA A 298 -7.56 -18.58 8.64
C ALA A 298 -8.42 -19.64 9.31
N ASP A 299 -9.65 -19.31 9.72
CA ASP A 299 -10.61 -20.27 10.29
C ASP A 299 -10.93 -21.38 9.29
N ALA A 300 -11.35 -21.05 8.07
CA ALA A 300 -11.66 -22.02 7.02
C ALA A 300 -10.49 -22.97 6.73
N ARG A 301 -9.25 -22.48 6.81
CA ARG A 301 -8.01 -23.28 6.63
C ARG A 301 -7.52 -23.94 7.91
N GLY A 302 -8.09 -23.60 9.09
CA GLY A 302 -7.69 -24.11 10.40
C GLY A 302 -6.31 -23.66 10.83
N LEU A 303 -5.99 -22.41 10.53
CA LEU A 303 -4.75 -21.75 10.95
C LEU A 303 -4.91 -21.13 12.33
N SER A 304 -3.80 -20.96 13.04
CA SER A 304 -3.75 -20.31 14.35
C SER A 304 -3.74 -18.78 14.28
N ASP A 305 -3.40 -18.25 13.13
CA ASP A 305 -3.27 -16.81 12.88
C ASP A 305 -3.59 -16.48 11.41
N SER A 306 -3.85 -15.20 11.13
CA SER A 306 -4.17 -14.66 9.80
C SER A 306 -2.95 -14.05 9.11
N GLU A 307 -1.76 -14.60 9.34
CA GLU A 307 -0.52 -14.08 8.74
C GLU A 307 -0.18 -14.78 7.42
N GLY A 308 0.32 -13.99 6.47
CA GLY A 308 0.76 -14.44 5.15
C GLY A 308 -0.12 -13.97 4.01
N ALA A 309 0.20 -14.44 2.80
CA ALA A 309 -0.55 -14.14 1.58
C ALA A 309 -0.99 -15.43 0.90
N ILE A 310 -2.30 -15.60 0.69
CA ILE A 310 -2.84 -16.76 -0.02
C ILE A 310 -2.70 -16.55 -1.53
N VAL A 311 -2.19 -17.56 -2.23
CA VAL A 311 -2.06 -17.58 -3.69
C VAL A 311 -3.42 -17.86 -4.30
N ALA A 312 -4.04 -16.85 -4.88
CA ALA A 312 -5.35 -16.93 -5.51
C ALA A 312 -5.27 -17.44 -6.95
N ASP A 313 -4.25 -16.99 -7.69
CA ASP A 313 -4.05 -17.44 -9.08
C ASP A 313 -2.56 -17.51 -9.44
N ILE A 314 -2.25 -18.22 -10.54
CA ILE A 314 -0.87 -18.46 -10.98
C ILE A 314 -0.81 -18.29 -12.50
N VAL A 315 0.08 -17.43 -12.94
CA VAL A 315 0.36 -17.22 -14.37
C VAL A 315 0.95 -18.50 -14.98
N SER A 316 0.39 -19.00 -16.08
CA SER A 316 0.69 -20.31 -16.69
C SER A 316 2.17 -20.53 -16.97
N ASP A 317 2.88 -19.51 -17.48
CA ASP A 317 4.33 -19.58 -17.77
C ASP A 317 5.21 -18.92 -16.70
N GLY A 318 4.61 -18.54 -15.55
CA GLY A 318 5.26 -17.82 -14.49
C GLY A 318 6.25 -18.65 -13.66
N PRO A 319 7.13 -17.99 -12.90
CA PRO A 319 8.08 -18.64 -11.98
C PRO A 319 7.40 -19.54 -10.95
N ALA A 320 6.25 -19.13 -10.42
CA ALA A 320 5.50 -19.89 -9.42
C ALA A 320 5.06 -21.26 -9.96
N LYS A 321 4.47 -21.29 -11.18
CA LYS A 321 4.03 -22.55 -11.84
C LYS A 321 5.22 -23.49 -12.03
N LYS A 322 6.35 -22.97 -12.53
CA LYS A 322 7.59 -23.75 -12.77
C LYS A 322 8.20 -24.31 -11.49
N SER A 323 8.00 -23.61 -10.38
CA SER A 323 8.56 -24.00 -9.07
C SER A 323 7.64 -24.90 -8.25
N GLY A 324 6.40 -25.15 -8.71
CA GLY A 324 5.41 -25.99 -8.03
C GLY A 324 4.70 -25.32 -6.86
N ILE A 325 4.64 -23.98 -6.84
CA ILE A 325 3.66 -23.22 -6.02
C ILE A 325 2.27 -23.50 -6.60
N ARG A 326 1.26 -23.59 -5.73
CA ARG A 326 -0.10 -23.98 -6.09
C ARG A 326 -1.12 -22.94 -5.61
N ARG A 327 -2.25 -22.83 -6.28
CA ARG A 327 -3.43 -22.12 -5.76
C ARG A 327 -3.75 -22.63 -4.37
N GLY A 328 -4.07 -21.73 -3.43
CA GLY A 328 -4.35 -22.04 -2.04
C GLY A 328 -3.13 -22.22 -1.15
N ASP A 329 -1.90 -22.17 -1.67
CA ASP A 329 -0.72 -22.05 -0.83
C ASP A 329 -0.73 -20.68 -0.13
N ILE A 330 -0.31 -20.64 1.13
CA ILE A 330 -0.16 -19.38 1.86
C ILE A 330 1.34 -19.12 2.03
N ILE A 331 1.83 -18.05 1.40
CA ILE A 331 3.23 -17.62 1.51
C ILE A 331 3.41 -16.95 2.87
N VAL A 332 4.32 -17.47 3.70
CA VAL A 332 4.58 -16.97 5.07
C VAL A 332 6.02 -16.50 5.28
N GLU A 333 6.94 -16.87 4.36
CA GLU A 333 8.35 -16.50 4.50
C GLU A 333 9.05 -16.54 3.14
N VAL A 334 9.95 -15.59 2.88
CA VAL A 334 10.83 -15.54 1.70
C VAL A 334 12.25 -15.29 2.17
N ASN A 335 13.18 -16.19 1.87
CA ASN A 335 14.60 -16.14 2.28
C ASN A 335 14.82 -15.86 3.78
N GLY A 336 13.99 -16.43 4.66
CA GLY A 336 14.06 -16.18 6.10
C GLY A 336 13.36 -14.89 6.55
N THR A 337 12.88 -14.06 5.64
CA THR A 337 12.07 -12.87 5.94
C THR A 337 10.61 -13.26 6.05
N LYS A 338 10.01 -13.06 7.23
CA LYS A 338 8.59 -13.30 7.46
C LYS A 338 7.75 -12.32 6.65
N VAL A 339 6.71 -12.81 5.97
CA VAL A 339 5.71 -11.99 5.28
C VAL A 339 4.36 -12.18 5.96
N THR A 340 3.67 -11.09 6.23
CA THR A 340 2.46 -11.06 7.06
C THR A 340 1.18 -10.84 6.25
N ASP A 341 1.32 -10.35 5.02
CA ASP A 341 0.20 -9.98 4.15
C ASP A 341 0.65 -9.91 2.68
N ALA A 342 -0.28 -9.69 1.76
CA ALA A 342 -0.03 -9.59 0.32
C ALA A 342 0.90 -8.41 -0.03
N THR A 343 0.75 -7.28 0.66
CA THR A 343 1.59 -6.10 0.44
C THR A 343 3.05 -6.37 0.80
N THR A 344 3.28 -6.93 1.99
CA THR A 344 4.62 -7.32 2.45
C THR A 344 5.24 -8.37 1.52
N THR A 345 4.44 -9.35 1.08
CA THR A 345 4.88 -10.38 0.13
C THR A 345 5.32 -9.75 -1.19
N THR A 346 4.50 -8.86 -1.77
CA THR A 346 4.80 -8.17 -3.02
C THR A 346 6.09 -7.35 -2.93
N ARG A 347 6.33 -6.66 -1.81
CA ARG A 347 7.56 -5.90 -1.58
C ARG A 347 8.79 -6.77 -1.49
N VAL A 348 8.71 -7.83 -0.67
CA VAL A 348 9.84 -8.75 -0.49
C VAL A 348 10.19 -9.40 -1.83
N VAL A 349 9.20 -9.88 -2.57
CA VAL A 349 9.40 -10.45 -3.91
C VAL A 349 9.96 -9.40 -4.89
N GLY A 350 9.38 -8.19 -4.90
CA GLY A 350 9.83 -7.08 -5.76
C GLY A 350 11.27 -6.62 -5.51
N SER A 351 11.80 -6.84 -4.30
CA SER A 351 13.20 -6.52 -3.96
C SER A 351 14.21 -7.59 -4.39
N LEU A 352 13.74 -8.76 -4.83
CA LEU A 352 14.62 -9.85 -5.28
C LEU A 352 15.16 -9.56 -6.68
N LEU A 353 16.40 -9.99 -6.93
CA LEU A 353 16.99 -9.87 -8.25
C LEU A 353 16.34 -10.87 -9.21
N ALA A 354 15.91 -10.41 -10.37
CA ALA A 354 15.42 -11.28 -11.44
C ALA A 354 16.48 -12.33 -11.82
N GLY A 355 16.05 -13.58 -12.01
CA GLY A 355 16.93 -14.72 -12.27
C GLY A 355 17.59 -15.32 -11.02
N SER A 356 17.43 -14.74 -9.84
CA SER A 356 17.98 -15.30 -8.60
C SER A 356 17.14 -16.44 -8.05
N ASN A 357 17.82 -17.40 -7.39
CA ASN A 357 17.16 -18.51 -6.70
C ASN A 357 16.84 -18.10 -5.26
N ASN A 358 15.58 -18.29 -4.87
CA ASN A 358 15.05 -17.86 -3.59
C ASN A 358 14.25 -19.00 -2.95
N THR A 359 14.21 -19.03 -1.62
CA THR A 359 13.46 -20.03 -0.87
C THR A 359 12.17 -19.41 -0.35
N PHE A 360 11.04 -19.91 -0.81
CA PHE A 360 9.72 -19.56 -0.31
C PHE A 360 9.23 -20.61 0.67
N VAL A 361 8.74 -20.21 1.82
CA VAL A 361 8.04 -21.12 2.74
C VAL A 361 6.56 -20.85 2.60
N VAL A 362 5.81 -21.89 2.21
CA VAL A 362 4.37 -21.84 2.08
C VAL A 362 3.70 -22.77 3.07
N LEU A 363 2.50 -22.42 3.52
CA LEU A 363 1.59 -23.35 4.21
C LEU A 363 0.72 -24.03 3.16
N ARG A 364 0.87 -25.34 3.02
CA ARG A 364 0.09 -26.19 2.12
C ARG A 364 -0.60 -27.26 2.95
N ASN A 365 -1.93 -27.25 2.97
CA ASN A 365 -2.74 -28.17 3.82
C ASN A 365 -2.28 -28.18 5.30
N GLY A 366 -1.97 -27.00 5.85
CA GLY A 366 -1.51 -26.83 7.23
C GLY A 366 -0.02 -27.18 7.49
N ALA A 367 0.69 -27.71 6.50
CA ALA A 367 2.12 -28.04 6.65
C ALA A 367 3.02 -26.97 6.01
N ARG A 368 4.14 -26.63 6.67
CA ARG A 368 5.17 -25.74 6.10
C ARG A 368 5.97 -26.50 5.03
N VAL A 369 5.99 -25.97 3.83
CA VAL A 369 6.72 -26.53 2.68
C VAL A 369 7.69 -25.50 2.16
N SER A 370 8.96 -25.84 2.04
CA SER A 370 9.99 -24.98 1.40
C SER A 370 10.00 -25.24 -0.11
N VAL A 371 9.81 -24.18 -0.88
CA VAL A 371 9.77 -24.23 -2.34
C VAL A 371 10.89 -23.35 -2.89
N PRO A 372 11.88 -23.92 -3.61
CA PRO A 372 12.89 -23.13 -4.30
C PRO A 372 12.29 -22.50 -5.56
N VAL A 373 12.44 -21.19 -5.70
CA VAL A 373 11.89 -20.42 -6.82
C VAL A 373 12.97 -19.56 -7.46
N THR A 374 13.13 -19.69 -8.77
CA THR A 374 13.87 -18.70 -9.56
C THR A 374 12.90 -17.59 -9.97
N VAL A 375 13.00 -16.41 -9.35
CA VAL A 375 12.10 -15.28 -9.66
C VAL A 375 12.39 -14.72 -11.05
N GLY A 376 11.34 -14.30 -11.75
CA GLY A 376 11.44 -13.62 -13.04
C GLY A 376 11.60 -12.11 -12.91
N GLU A 377 11.69 -11.42 -14.04
CA GLU A 377 11.54 -9.97 -14.15
C GLU A 377 10.05 -9.65 -14.29
N ARG A 378 9.56 -8.65 -13.55
CA ARG A 378 8.16 -8.23 -13.61
C ARG A 378 7.88 -7.61 -14.98
N PRO A 379 6.87 -8.11 -15.73
CA PRO A 379 6.45 -7.50 -16.99
C PRO A 379 5.93 -6.06 -16.78
N GLU A 380 6.23 -5.16 -17.73
CA GLU A 380 5.81 -3.75 -17.65
C GLU A 380 4.27 -3.59 -17.71
N ASN A 381 3.57 -4.48 -18.42
CA ASN A 381 2.13 -4.38 -18.70
C ASN A 381 1.27 -5.38 -17.91
N ILE A 382 1.62 -5.71 -16.66
CA ILE A 382 0.82 -6.63 -15.83
C ILE A 382 -0.64 -6.18 -15.69
N ASN A 383 -0.90 -4.87 -15.67
CA ASN A 383 -2.25 -4.33 -15.48
C ASN A 383 -3.09 -4.31 -16.78
N ALA A 384 -2.48 -4.37 -17.95
CA ALA A 384 -3.19 -4.39 -19.23
C ALA A 384 -3.96 -5.71 -19.48
N SER A 385 -3.64 -6.77 -18.73
CA SER A 385 -4.35 -8.05 -18.79
C SER A 385 -5.62 -8.09 -17.90
N PHE A 386 -6.01 -6.97 -17.30
CA PHE A 386 -7.09 -6.90 -16.31
C PHE A 386 -8.12 -5.79 -16.64
N ASP A 387 -8.42 -5.58 -17.91
CA ASP A 387 -9.54 -4.73 -18.31
C ASP A 387 -10.87 -5.41 -17.90
N PRO A 388 -11.70 -4.82 -17.05
CA PRO A 388 -13.01 -5.32 -16.75
C PRO A 388 -13.96 -4.94 -17.90
N SER A 389 -13.78 -5.54 -19.07
CA SER A 389 -14.81 -5.48 -20.08
C SER A 389 -16.06 -6.21 -19.56
N GLU A 390 -17.19 -5.53 -19.70
CA GLU A 390 -18.54 -5.83 -19.27
C GLU A 390 -18.88 -7.32 -19.08
N ASP A 391 -19.63 -7.63 -18.01
CA ASP A 391 -20.19 -8.94 -17.64
C ASP A 391 -20.92 -9.65 -18.80
N GLU A 392 -20.19 -10.21 -19.75
CA GLU A 392 -20.75 -11.18 -20.67
C GLU A 392 -20.88 -12.51 -19.92
N ARG A 393 -22.11 -12.96 -19.72
CA ARG A 393 -22.40 -14.29 -19.17
C ARG A 393 -21.88 -15.30 -20.17
N PRO A 394 -21.02 -16.26 -19.76
CA PRO A 394 -20.64 -17.34 -20.63
C PRO A 394 -21.90 -18.11 -21.07
N ASP A 395 -22.06 -18.29 -22.38
CA ASP A 395 -23.13 -19.10 -22.96
C ASP A 395 -22.82 -20.56 -22.61
N ASN A 396 -23.56 -21.13 -21.65
CA ASN A 396 -23.32 -22.48 -21.15
C ASN A 396 -24.61 -23.31 -21.25
N ASP A 397 -24.70 -24.18 -22.25
CA ASP A 397 -25.84 -25.05 -22.51
C ASP A 397 -25.87 -26.34 -21.67
N ALA A 398 -24.98 -26.52 -20.70
CA ALA A 398 -24.89 -27.73 -19.90
C ALA A 398 -26.05 -27.89 -18.88
N GLU A 399 -26.36 -29.13 -18.49
CA GLU A 399 -27.39 -29.43 -17.48
C GLU A 399 -27.09 -28.71 -16.16
N THR A 400 -28.14 -28.15 -15.55
CA THR A 400 -28.08 -27.41 -14.29
C THR A 400 -28.45 -28.32 -13.12
N GLU A 401 -27.76 -28.15 -12.01
CA GLU A 401 -28.02 -28.85 -10.74
C GLU A 401 -28.26 -27.83 -9.62
N GLU A 402 -29.33 -28.04 -8.83
CA GLU A 402 -29.56 -27.28 -7.61
C GLU A 402 -28.63 -27.76 -6.50
N GLY A 403 -27.96 -26.82 -5.85
CA GLY A 403 -27.01 -27.08 -4.76
C GLY A 403 -27.35 -26.36 -3.47
N PRO A 404 -26.57 -26.57 -2.41
CA PRO A 404 -26.73 -25.88 -1.14
C PRO A 404 -26.46 -24.37 -1.28
N LEU A 405 -26.84 -23.60 -0.25
CA LEU A 405 -26.67 -22.14 -0.20
C LEU A 405 -27.45 -21.37 -1.28
N GLY A 406 -28.47 -21.99 -1.88
CA GLY A 406 -29.28 -21.39 -2.94
C GLY A 406 -28.54 -21.24 -4.27
N LEU A 407 -27.54 -22.08 -4.52
CA LEU A 407 -26.81 -22.15 -5.80
C LEU A 407 -27.53 -23.02 -6.81
N THR A 408 -27.56 -22.57 -8.07
CA THR A 408 -27.78 -23.41 -9.24
C THR A 408 -26.50 -23.44 -10.04
N LEU A 409 -25.91 -24.61 -10.19
CA LEU A 409 -24.60 -24.82 -10.81
C LEU A 409 -24.73 -25.63 -12.11
N SER A 410 -23.77 -25.42 -12.98
CA SER A 410 -23.63 -26.19 -14.23
C SER A 410 -22.17 -26.55 -14.44
N SER A 411 -21.89 -27.67 -15.11
CA SER A 411 -20.53 -28.02 -15.52
C SER A 411 -20.04 -27.07 -16.59
N LEU A 412 -18.72 -26.75 -16.57
CA LEU A 412 -18.08 -25.92 -17.59
C LEU A 412 -17.99 -26.69 -18.93
N ASP A 413 -18.52 -26.12 -20.00
CA ASP A 413 -18.25 -26.57 -21.35
C ASP A 413 -16.96 -25.96 -21.92
N ALA A 414 -16.63 -26.27 -23.20
CA ALA A 414 -15.40 -25.79 -23.82
C ALA A 414 -15.45 -24.29 -24.12
N GLY A 415 -16.63 -23.73 -24.46
CA GLY A 415 -16.82 -22.31 -24.75
C GLY A 415 -16.65 -21.46 -23.48
N ALA A 416 -17.35 -21.85 -22.39
CA ALA A 416 -17.22 -21.19 -21.10
C ALA A 416 -15.79 -21.20 -20.54
N ARG A 417 -14.99 -22.23 -20.86
CA ARG A 417 -13.57 -22.27 -20.48
C ARG A 417 -12.72 -21.28 -21.27
N GLU A 418 -12.98 -21.16 -22.58
CA GLU A 418 -12.28 -20.21 -23.46
C GLU A 418 -12.59 -18.77 -23.05
N ASP A 419 -13.86 -18.44 -22.81
CA ASP A 419 -14.30 -17.11 -22.37
C ASP A 419 -13.69 -16.69 -21.03
N MET A 420 -13.40 -17.67 -20.17
CA MET A 420 -12.82 -17.45 -18.84
C MET A 420 -11.28 -17.60 -18.78
N ASP A 421 -10.61 -17.74 -19.93
CA ASP A 421 -9.16 -17.98 -20.00
C ASP A 421 -8.71 -19.13 -19.07
N MET A 422 -9.43 -20.26 -19.14
CA MET A 422 -9.18 -21.46 -18.33
C MET A 422 -8.47 -22.55 -19.14
N GLU A 423 -7.58 -23.30 -18.46
CA GLU A 423 -6.99 -24.50 -19.06
C GLU A 423 -8.08 -25.56 -19.33
N ALA A 424 -7.91 -26.35 -20.39
CA ALA A 424 -8.95 -27.31 -20.85
C ALA A 424 -9.34 -28.35 -19.79
N ASP A 425 -8.44 -28.68 -18.86
CA ASP A 425 -8.63 -29.64 -17.77
C ASP A 425 -8.81 -28.97 -16.37
N GLU A 426 -8.87 -27.63 -16.32
CA GLU A 426 -9.07 -26.92 -15.05
C GLU A 426 -10.48 -27.19 -14.52
N PRO A 427 -10.63 -27.69 -13.26
CA PRO A 427 -11.94 -27.98 -12.69
C PRO A 427 -12.72 -26.72 -12.37
N GLY A 428 -14.04 -26.83 -12.33
CA GLY A 428 -14.92 -25.73 -11.93
C GLY A 428 -16.36 -25.96 -12.33
N MET A 429 -17.28 -25.24 -11.68
CA MET A 429 -18.71 -25.19 -12.02
C MET A 429 -19.17 -23.75 -12.14
N VAL A 430 -19.95 -23.45 -13.17
CA VAL A 430 -20.54 -22.10 -13.43
C VAL A 430 -21.71 -21.89 -12.50
N ILE A 431 -21.81 -20.72 -11.89
CA ILE A 431 -23.01 -20.25 -11.20
C ILE A 431 -24.01 -19.82 -12.26
N VAL A 432 -25.08 -20.56 -12.46
CA VAL A 432 -26.15 -20.24 -13.41
C VAL A 432 -27.17 -19.31 -12.76
N ASP A 433 -27.55 -19.60 -11.50
CA ASP A 433 -28.47 -18.76 -10.72
C ASP A 433 -28.15 -18.82 -9.24
N LEU A 434 -28.62 -17.80 -8.51
CA LEU A 434 -28.55 -17.66 -7.05
C LEU A 434 -29.91 -17.29 -6.54
N SER A 435 -30.46 -18.06 -5.60
CA SER A 435 -31.73 -17.72 -4.95
C SER A 435 -31.67 -16.33 -4.30
N SER A 436 -32.81 -15.67 -4.19
CA SER A 436 -32.91 -14.28 -3.67
C SER A 436 -32.44 -14.13 -2.23
N ASP A 437 -32.50 -15.20 -1.46
CA ASP A 437 -32.14 -15.34 -0.04
C ASP A 437 -30.76 -15.99 0.16
N SER A 438 -30.03 -16.25 -0.93
CA SER A 438 -28.69 -16.84 -0.86
C SER A 438 -27.69 -15.89 -0.16
N PRO A 439 -26.96 -16.36 0.87
CA PRO A 439 -25.94 -15.57 1.55
C PRO A 439 -24.77 -15.21 0.60
N LEU A 440 -24.65 -15.91 -0.49
CA LEU A 440 -23.58 -15.71 -1.48
C LEU A 440 -23.73 -14.41 -2.26
N ARG A 441 -24.95 -13.85 -2.35
CA ARG A 441 -25.19 -12.53 -2.95
C ARG A 441 -24.57 -11.40 -2.14
N GLU A 442 -24.57 -11.53 -0.81
CA GLU A 442 -24.00 -10.51 0.09
C GLU A 442 -22.47 -10.39 -0.05
N ILE A 443 -21.81 -11.52 -0.32
CA ILE A 443 -20.35 -11.57 -0.53
C ILE A 443 -19.95 -11.33 -1.99
N GLY A 444 -20.90 -10.95 -2.84
CA GLY A 444 -20.62 -10.48 -4.20
C GLY A 444 -20.66 -11.54 -5.29
N LEU A 445 -21.04 -12.81 -5.01
CA LEU A 445 -21.20 -13.81 -6.05
C LEU A 445 -22.37 -13.45 -6.99
N ARG A 446 -22.19 -13.76 -8.25
CA ARG A 446 -23.17 -13.45 -9.32
C ARG A 446 -23.24 -14.64 -10.30
N PRO A 447 -24.37 -14.81 -11.02
CA PRO A 447 -24.43 -15.69 -12.17
C PRO A 447 -23.35 -15.32 -13.19
N GLY A 448 -22.74 -16.34 -13.81
CA GLY A 448 -21.62 -16.22 -14.74
C GLY A 448 -20.25 -16.45 -14.08
N MET A 449 -20.13 -16.35 -12.76
CA MET A 449 -18.88 -16.70 -12.05
C MET A 449 -18.68 -18.21 -11.98
N VAL A 450 -17.42 -18.64 -11.87
CA VAL A 450 -17.04 -20.08 -11.76
C VAL A 450 -16.47 -20.35 -10.37
N ILE A 451 -16.99 -21.35 -9.68
CA ILE A 451 -16.38 -21.87 -8.46
C ILE A 451 -15.40 -22.98 -8.86
N LEU A 452 -14.12 -22.75 -8.62
CA LEU A 452 -13.02 -23.65 -9.03
C LEU A 452 -12.76 -24.74 -8.00
N ASP A 453 -12.75 -24.38 -6.73
CA ASP A 453 -12.56 -25.31 -5.61
C ASP A 453 -13.29 -24.84 -4.35
N VAL A 454 -13.50 -25.77 -3.43
CA VAL A 454 -14.05 -25.54 -2.09
C VAL A 454 -13.09 -26.16 -1.08
N ASN A 455 -12.56 -25.36 -0.15
CA ASN A 455 -11.54 -25.77 0.81
C ASN A 455 -10.28 -26.40 0.18
N GLY A 456 -9.98 -26.05 -1.10
CA GLY A 456 -8.90 -26.64 -1.87
C GLY A 456 -9.22 -27.99 -2.52
N GLN A 457 -10.47 -28.44 -2.46
CA GLN A 457 -10.96 -29.59 -3.23
C GLN A 457 -11.57 -29.09 -4.54
N PRO A 458 -11.10 -29.55 -5.71
CA PRO A 458 -11.66 -29.18 -7.00
C PRO A 458 -13.16 -29.39 -7.06
N LEU A 459 -13.92 -28.38 -7.48
CA LEU A 459 -15.38 -28.49 -7.61
C LEU A 459 -15.74 -29.04 -8.98
N THR A 460 -16.19 -30.30 -9.01
CA THR A 460 -16.60 -31.01 -10.24
C THR A 460 -18.04 -31.46 -10.21
N SER A 461 -18.74 -31.36 -9.08
CA SER A 461 -20.13 -31.70 -8.89
C SER A 461 -20.72 -31.00 -7.68
N VAL A 462 -22.04 -30.85 -7.63
CA VAL A 462 -22.78 -30.37 -6.45
C VAL A 462 -22.54 -31.26 -5.21
N GLU A 463 -22.43 -32.56 -5.42
CA GLU A 463 -22.09 -33.51 -4.34
C GLU A 463 -20.76 -33.19 -3.64
N THR A 464 -19.75 -32.74 -4.42
CA THR A 464 -18.47 -32.29 -3.85
C THR A 464 -18.66 -31.09 -2.90
N LEU A 465 -19.49 -30.12 -3.30
CA LEU A 465 -19.82 -28.96 -2.47
C LEU A 465 -20.53 -29.35 -1.18
N GLU A 466 -21.55 -30.22 -1.27
CA GLU A 466 -22.29 -30.70 -0.10
C GLU A 466 -21.39 -31.48 0.88
N ASN A 467 -20.50 -32.32 0.34
CA ASN A 467 -19.54 -33.08 1.13
C ASN A 467 -18.54 -32.16 1.87
N GLU A 468 -18.05 -31.13 1.23
CA GLU A 468 -17.12 -30.18 1.87
C GLU A 468 -17.80 -29.30 2.92
N ILE A 469 -19.03 -28.83 2.69
CA ILE A 469 -19.84 -28.15 3.70
C ILE A 469 -20.05 -29.03 4.91
N SER A 470 -20.48 -30.28 4.67
CA SER A 470 -20.70 -31.26 5.74
C SER A 470 -19.41 -31.60 6.50
N ALA A 471 -18.27 -31.70 5.81
CA ALA A 471 -16.97 -31.97 6.42
C ALA A 471 -16.51 -30.80 7.28
N THR A 472 -16.76 -29.57 6.84
CA THR A 472 -16.43 -28.33 7.56
C THR A 472 -17.20 -28.26 8.87
N LYS A 473 -18.51 -28.53 8.86
CA LYS A 473 -19.36 -28.60 10.06
C LYS A 473 -18.89 -29.69 11.03
N ARG A 474 -18.53 -30.89 10.52
CA ARG A 474 -17.98 -31.96 11.36
C ARG A 474 -16.66 -31.60 12.05
N ARG A 475 -15.87 -30.72 11.45
CA ARG A 475 -14.63 -30.16 12.02
C ARG A 475 -14.89 -29.04 13.02
N GLY A 476 -16.15 -28.62 13.24
CA GLY A 476 -16.54 -27.52 14.12
C GLY A 476 -16.12 -26.13 13.57
N ARG A 477 -16.11 -25.97 12.26
CA ARG A 477 -15.81 -24.69 11.59
C ARG A 477 -17.07 -24.13 10.96
N ASP A 478 -17.17 -22.79 10.99
CA ASP A 478 -18.33 -22.06 10.53
C ASP A 478 -18.16 -21.48 9.12
N ASN A 479 -16.92 -21.48 8.59
CA ASN A 479 -16.59 -20.89 7.29
C ASN A 479 -16.11 -21.94 6.28
N VAL A 480 -16.62 -21.84 5.05
CA VAL A 480 -16.14 -22.55 3.87
C VAL A 480 -15.39 -21.58 2.98
N LEU A 481 -14.21 -21.97 2.50
CA LEU A 481 -13.40 -21.18 1.59
C LEU A 481 -13.64 -21.63 0.15
N MET A 482 -14.05 -20.72 -0.74
CA MET A 482 -14.27 -20.98 -2.15
C MET A 482 -13.29 -20.17 -3.00
N ALA A 483 -12.64 -20.81 -3.97
CA ALA A 483 -11.93 -20.12 -5.04
C ALA A 483 -12.92 -19.83 -6.16
N VAL A 484 -13.17 -18.55 -6.40
CA VAL A 484 -14.16 -18.09 -7.39
C VAL A 484 -13.46 -17.28 -8.49
N ARG A 485 -13.72 -17.63 -9.73
CA ARG A 485 -13.22 -16.93 -10.91
C ARG A 485 -14.33 -16.08 -11.51
N SER A 486 -14.03 -14.82 -11.76
CA SER A 486 -14.84 -13.88 -12.50
C SER A 486 -13.94 -13.27 -13.58
N ASN A 487 -14.32 -13.44 -14.84
CA ASN A 487 -13.45 -13.11 -15.98
C ASN A 487 -12.06 -13.76 -15.80
N ALA A 488 -10.97 -13.03 -16.04
CA ALA A 488 -9.59 -13.53 -15.86
C ALA A 488 -9.07 -13.50 -14.42
N ARG A 489 -9.91 -13.25 -13.39
CA ARG A 489 -9.48 -13.12 -11.98
C ARG A 489 -10.05 -14.20 -11.09
N THR A 490 -9.17 -14.84 -10.35
CA THR A 490 -9.56 -15.74 -9.25
C THR A 490 -9.39 -15.04 -7.91
N LEU A 491 -10.42 -15.16 -7.06
CA LEU A 491 -10.43 -14.66 -5.69
C LEU A 491 -10.88 -15.76 -4.73
N PHE A 492 -10.35 -15.75 -3.53
CA PHE A 492 -10.89 -16.53 -2.43
C PHE A 492 -11.96 -15.73 -1.68
N VAL A 493 -13.10 -16.36 -1.47
CA VAL A 493 -14.21 -15.84 -0.66
C VAL A 493 -14.54 -16.84 0.44
N THR A 494 -14.92 -16.34 1.61
CA THR A 494 -15.39 -17.15 2.73
C THR A 494 -16.90 -17.06 2.83
N VAL A 495 -17.54 -18.19 3.08
CA VAL A 495 -18.98 -18.32 3.22
C VAL A 495 -19.29 -18.86 4.60
N ASP A 496 -20.03 -18.09 5.39
CA ASP A 496 -20.55 -18.55 6.68
C ASP A 496 -21.66 -19.59 6.48
N ILE A 497 -21.46 -20.78 7.06
CA ILE A 497 -22.39 -21.91 7.00
C ILE A 497 -23.00 -22.24 8.37
N SER A 498 -22.84 -21.37 9.37
CA SER A 498 -23.33 -21.61 10.74
C SER A 498 -24.85 -21.69 10.83
N ASN A 499 -25.54 -20.98 9.94
CA ASN A 499 -27.02 -20.87 9.92
C ASN A 499 -27.69 -21.74 8.85
N ASN A 500 -26.96 -22.58 8.13
CA ASN A 500 -27.47 -23.47 7.07
C ASN A 500 -27.52 -24.94 7.49
#